data_3f15149759a8cd6ac7dbe1bd7c46e6e1
#
_entry.id   3f15149759a8cd6ac7dbe1bd7c46e6e1
#
_cell.length_a   1.000
_cell.length_b   1.000
_cell.length_c   1.000
_cell.angle_alpha   90.00
_cell.angle_beta   90.00
_cell.angle_gamma   90.00
#
_symmetry.space_group_name_H-M   'P 1'
#
loop_
_entity.id
_entity.type
_entity.pdbx_description
1 polymer ?
#
loop_
_entity_poly.entity_id
_entity_poly.type
_entity_poly.pdbx_seq_one_letter_code
_entity_poly.pdbx_strand_id
1 'polypeptide(L)'
;MVDTAENVRSGRISAREVVAEALCTIETADPELNAFVHVDRDGAMARAAEIDRIVAAGDDPGPLAGVPMGVKELHAVAGWPHALGSRLYAGRIADHTSTLVTRAVAAGAIPVGVTTSPEFGRASFTASPLHGVTRNPWNPRLTPGGSSGGSAAAVAAGMVPFATGTDGAGSLRIPAAYCGLVGFKATYGVVPRGPRHRGVADNDHFGVLTATVRDTARVLDCVTGLDPADRASVPAPRMQAALDQVDLRGLRVAFLPTLGGVPCDPEVAAVAEAAAQRFLAATGAIRVSVEFPIEPDCAAAFRVLSAPDVYAAVAAAGAGDPGDVEVDASVRRYVEAAREVTAPALLQAHETRARLVAAIAGAFERMDLLLTPATQVPAFEAEGPMPTEIDGHEVDHWGALAVTYPFNLTGQPAISVPAGWAGGAPCGLQIVGARHADGLVLAAAHAAEQTNQTNGR
;
A
#
# COMPACT_ATOMS: atom_id res chain seq x y z
N MET A 1 -15.53 -1.43 -9.36
CA MET A 1 -15.19 -2.85 -9.10
C MET A 1 -16.36 -3.64 -8.51
N VAL A 2 -16.97 -3.20 -7.42
CA VAL A 2 -18.13 -3.90 -6.81
C VAL A 2 -19.23 -4.14 -7.85
N ASP A 3 -19.65 -3.10 -8.58
CA ASP A 3 -20.68 -3.20 -9.59
C ASP A 3 -20.29 -4.15 -10.74
N THR A 4 -19.01 -4.21 -11.12
CA THR A 4 -18.50 -5.14 -12.12
C THR A 4 -18.70 -6.59 -11.67
N ALA A 5 -18.29 -6.92 -10.43
CA ALA A 5 -18.48 -8.27 -9.88
C ALA A 5 -19.96 -8.65 -9.79
N GLU A 6 -20.85 -7.74 -9.41
CA GLU A 6 -22.29 -7.96 -9.35
C GLU A 6 -22.91 -8.16 -10.74
N ASN A 7 -22.42 -7.41 -11.75
CA ASN A 7 -22.85 -7.58 -13.14
C ASN A 7 -22.42 -8.94 -13.71
N VAL A 8 -21.18 -9.38 -13.40
CA VAL A 8 -20.71 -10.72 -13.81
C VAL A 8 -21.52 -11.80 -13.11
N ARG A 9 -21.69 -11.74 -11.79
CA ARG A 9 -22.47 -12.73 -11.01
C ARG A 9 -23.90 -12.87 -11.49
N SER A 10 -24.52 -11.77 -11.94
CA SER A 10 -25.88 -11.77 -12.47
C SER A 10 -25.97 -12.14 -13.97
N GLY A 11 -24.85 -12.40 -14.63
CA GLY A 11 -24.81 -12.70 -16.06
C GLY A 11 -25.12 -11.52 -16.98
N ARG A 12 -25.13 -10.28 -16.47
CA ARG A 12 -25.36 -9.07 -17.28
C ARG A 12 -24.19 -8.73 -18.20
N ILE A 13 -22.98 -9.04 -17.77
CA ILE A 13 -21.74 -8.97 -18.54
C ILE A 13 -20.96 -10.27 -18.31
N SER A 14 -20.14 -10.69 -19.27
CA SER A 14 -19.26 -11.84 -19.07
C SER A 14 -17.94 -11.44 -18.44
N ALA A 15 -17.34 -12.34 -17.66
CA ALA A 15 -15.98 -12.16 -17.14
C ALA A 15 -14.97 -12.03 -18.29
N ARG A 16 -15.20 -12.70 -19.42
CA ARG A 16 -14.35 -12.60 -20.62
C ARG A 16 -14.35 -11.20 -21.22
N GLU A 17 -15.50 -10.52 -21.28
CA GLU A 17 -15.57 -9.12 -21.74
C GLU A 17 -14.78 -8.20 -20.81
N VAL A 18 -14.96 -8.33 -19.49
CA VAL A 18 -14.26 -7.51 -18.49
C VAL A 18 -12.74 -7.71 -18.57
N VAL A 19 -12.28 -8.95 -18.65
CA VAL A 19 -10.84 -9.25 -18.74
C VAL A 19 -10.27 -8.82 -20.08
N ALA A 20 -10.99 -8.98 -21.19
CA ALA A 20 -10.54 -8.54 -22.50
C ALA A 20 -10.38 -7.00 -22.56
N GLU A 21 -11.28 -6.23 -21.93
CA GLU A 21 -11.17 -4.78 -21.81
C GLU A 21 -9.94 -4.38 -20.99
N ALA A 22 -9.71 -5.03 -19.83
CA ALA A 22 -8.55 -4.79 -19.00
C ALA A 22 -7.23 -5.06 -19.77
N LEU A 23 -7.14 -6.18 -20.47
CA LEU A 23 -5.97 -6.55 -21.28
C LEU A 23 -5.72 -5.55 -22.43
N CYS A 24 -6.78 -5.05 -23.07
CA CYS A 24 -6.69 -4.02 -24.10
C CYS A 24 -6.19 -2.69 -23.52
N THR A 25 -6.67 -2.31 -22.34
CA THR A 25 -6.21 -1.10 -21.63
C THR A 25 -4.74 -1.20 -21.26
N ILE A 26 -4.29 -2.38 -20.77
CA ILE A 26 -2.86 -2.62 -20.47
C ILE A 26 -2.03 -2.47 -21.75
N GLU A 27 -2.42 -3.10 -22.87
CA GLU A 27 -1.68 -2.99 -24.14
C GLU A 27 -1.54 -1.55 -24.62
N THR A 28 -2.53 -0.71 -24.35
CA THR A 28 -2.56 0.67 -24.84
C THR A 28 -1.80 1.63 -23.94
N ALA A 29 -1.94 1.50 -22.62
CA ALA A 29 -1.43 2.48 -21.65
C ALA A 29 -0.07 2.07 -21.04
N ASP A 30 0.22 0.79 -20.91
CA ASP A 30 1.43 0.31 -20.23
C ASP A 30 2.75 0.66 -20.95
N PRO A 31 2.82 0.73 -22.29
CA PRO A 31 4.05 1.14 -22.98
C PRO A 31 4.61 2.50 -22.54
N GLU A 32 3.75 3.45 -22.13
CA GLU A 32 4.17 4.75 -21.58
C GLU A 32 4.45 4.71 -20.08
N LEU A 33 3.68 3.92 -19.33
CA LEU A 33 3.68 3.94 -17.87
C LEU A 33 4.64 2.92 -17.25
N ASN A 34 4.91 1.81 -17.92
CA ASN A 34 5.76 0.72 -17.42
C ASN A 34 5.29 0.23 -16.04
N ALA A 35 4.00 -0.08 -15.93
CA ALA A 35 3.38 -0.54 -14.68
C ALA A 35 3.41 -2.08 -14.53
N PHE A 36 3.54 -2.83 -15.64
CA PHE A 36 3.59 -4.29 -15.64
C PHE A 36 4.95 -4.83 -16.08
N VAL A 37 5.41 -5.92 -15.45
CA VAL A 37 6.60 -6.69 -15.85
C VAL A 37 6.23 -8.00 -16.52
N HIS A 38 4.99 -8.44 -16.35
CA HIS A 38 4.45 -9.67 -16.92
C HIS A 38 2.93 -9.56 -17.07
N VAL A 39 2.39 -10.01 -18.20
CA VAL A 39 0.93 -10.10 -18.45
C VAL A 39 0.63 -11.52 -18.92
N ASP A 40 -0.25 -12.22 -18.18
CA ASP A 40 -0.72 -13.57 -18.49
C ASP A 40 -2.07 -13.52 -19.20
N ARG A 41 -2.06 -13.13 -20.48
CA ARG A 41 -3.27 -13.00 -21.30
C ARG A 41 -4.06 -14.31 -21.38
N ASP A 42 -3.38 -15.41 -21.69
CA ASP A 42 -4.04 -16.70 -21.94
C ASP A 42 -4.61 -17.28 -20.64
N GLY A 43 -3.86 -17.24 -19.55
CA GLY A 43 -4.33 -17.69 -18.25
C GLY A 43 -5.49 -16.83 -17.70
N ALA A 44 -5.43 -15.51 -17.88
CA ALA A 44 -6.52 -14.62 -17.48
C ALA A 44 -7.80 -14.91 -18.26
N MET A 45 -7.72 -15.08 -19.58
CA MET A 45 -8.88 -15.43 -20.43
C MET A 45 -9.43 -16.82 -20.12
N ALA A 46 -8.58 -17.79 -19.81
CA ALA A 46 -9.03 -19.14 -19.39
C ALA A 46 -9.79 -19.11 -18.06
N ARG A 47 -9.29 -18.33 -17.07
CA ARG A 47 -9.98 -18.12 -15.79
C ARG A 47 -11.30 -17.36 -15.97
N ALA A 48 -11.36 -16.36 -16.84
CA ALA A 48 -12.59 -15.66 -17.17
C ALA A 48 -13.64 -16.60 -17.77
N ALA A 49 -13.26 -17.48 -18.70
CA ALA A 49 -14.14 -18.50 -19.25
C ALA A 49 -14.65 -19.49 -18.19
N GLU A 50 -13.83 -19.80 -17.16
CA GLU A 50 -14.26 -20.63 -16.04
C GLU A 50 -15.34 -19.93 -15.20
N ILE A 51 -15.15 -18.64 -14.87
CA ILE A 51 -16.14 -17.83 -14.15
C ILE A 51 -17.45 -17.78 -14.93
N ASP A 52 -17.40 -17.54 -16.24
CA ASP A 52 -18.60 -17.53 -17.09
C ASP A 52 -19.36 -18.88 -17.08
N ARG A 53 -18.62 -20.01 -17.04
CA ARG A 53 -19.23 -21.34 -16.89
C ARG A 53 -19.89 -21.55 -15.53
N ILE A 54 -19.28 -21.10 -14.45
CA ILE A 54 -19.84 -21.15 -13.09
C ILE A 54 -21.15 -20.35 -13.04
N VAL A 55 -21.16 -19.13 -13.56
CA VAL A 55 -22.37 -18.28 -13.63
C VAL A 55 -23.46 -18.94 -14.49
N ALA A 56 -23.11 -19.48 -15.67
CA ALA A 56 -24.07 -20.15 -16.57
C ALA A 56 -24.68 -21.43 -15.95
N ALA A 57 -23.95 -22.09 -15.03
CA ALA A 57 -24.46 -23.23 -14.28
C ALA A 57 -25.40 -22.81 -13.13
N GLY A 58 -25.49 -21.51 -12.81
CA GLY A 58 -26.26 -20.97 -11.68
C GLY A 58 -25.52 -21.02 -10.34
N ASP A 59 -24.23 -21.32 -10.37
CA ASP A 59 -23.38 -21.34 -9.18
C ASP A 59 -22.80 -19.95 -8.86
N ASP A 60 -22.38 -19.71 -7.61
CA ASP A 60 -21.78 -18.44 -7.20
C ASP A 60 -20.24 -18.47 -7.36
N PRO A 61 -19.68 -17.67 -8.28
CA PRO A 61 -18.23 -17.58 -8.49
C PRO A 61 -17.50 -16.74 -7.41
N GLY A 62 -18.24 -16.18 -6.47
CA GLY A 62 -17.69 -15.39 -5.35
C GLY A 62 -17.84 -13.88 -5.50
N PRO A 63 -17.54 -13.13 -4.42
CA PRO A 63 -17.81 -11.69 -4.31
C PRO A 63 -16.90 -10.80 -5.18
N LEU A 64 -15.85 -11.36 -5.80
CA LEU A 64 -14.95 -10.68 -6.74
C LEU A 64 -15.04 -11.28 -8.16
N ALA A 65 -16.18 -11.87 -8.50
CA ALA A 65 -16.42 -12.60 -9.74
C ALA A 65 -15.98 -11.85 -10.99
N GLY A 66 -15.02 -12.40 -11.72
CA GLY A 66 -14.53 -11.86 -12.99
C GLY A 66 -13.74 -10.56 -12.90
N VAL A 67 -13.43 -10.06 -11.69
CA VAL A 67 -12.69 -8.81 -11.52
C VAL A 67 -11.20 -9.03 -11.82
N PRO A 68 -10.61 -8.34 -12.82
CA PRO A 68 -9.19 -8.42 -13.10
C PRO A 68 -8.38 -7.73 -11.99
N MET A 69 -7.21 -8.28 -11.64
CA MET A 69 -6.31 -7.69 -10.66
C MET A 69 -4.85 -7.73 -11.09
N GLY A 70 -4.10 -6.66 -10.74
CA GLY A 70 -2.65 -6.63 -10.79
C GLY A 70 -2.04 -7.25 -9.52
N VAL A 71 -0.94 -7.97 -9.67
CA VAL A 71 -0.22 -8.56 -8.54
C VAL A 71 1.14 -7.88 -8.40
N LYS A 72 1.38 -7.18 -7.30
CA LYS A 72 2.69 -6.58 -7.03
C LYS A 72 3.78 -7.65 -7.07
N GLU A 73 4.91 -7.36 -7.70
CA GLU A 73 6.05 -8.27 -7.86
C GLU A 73 6.63 -8.83 -6.55
N LEU A 74 6.33 -8.21 -5.41
CA LEU A 74 6.69 -8.74 -4.09
C LEU A 74 5.75 -9.87 -3.60
N HIS A 75 4.64 -10.11 -4.27
CA HIS A 75 3.74 -11.22 -4.02
C HIS A 75 3.98 -12.32 -5.06
N ALA A 76 4.26 -13.53 -4.58
CA ALA A 76 4.46 -14.69 -5.44
C ALA A 76 3.14 -15.17 -6.06
N VAL A 77 3.20 -15.58 -7.33
CA VAL A 77 2.18 -16.37 -8.04
C VAL A 77 2.88 -17.58 -8.67
N ALA A 78 2.50 -18.78 -8.29
CA ALA A 78 3.15 -19.99 -8.78
C ALA A 78 3.17 -20.03 -10.32
N GLY A 79 4.36 -20.28 -10.88
CA GLY A 79 4.59 -20.32 -12.31
C GLY A 79 4.87 -18.96 -12.98
N TRP A 80 4.75 -17.84 -12.24
CA TRP A 80 5.01 -16.50 -12.77
C TRP A 80 6.41 -15.97 -12.39
N PRO A 81 6.95 -14.98 -13.14
CA PRO A 81 8.19 -14.29 -12.78
C PRO A 81 8.08 -13.67 -11.38
N HIS A 82 9.17 -13.81 -10.59
CA HIS A 82 9.26 -13.29 -9.22
C HIS A 82 10.66 -12.76 -8.93
N ALA A 83 11.06 -11.72 -9.66
CA ALA A 83 12.41 -11.16 -9.63
C ALA A 83 12.64 -10.12 -8.53
N LEU A 84 11.57 -9.64 -7.84
CA LEU A 84 11.64 -8.63 -6.77
C LEU A 84 12.29 -7.31 -7.23
N GLY A 85 12.16 -6.93 -8.51
CA GLY A 85 12.81 -5.78 -9.11
C GLY A 85 14.34 -5.88 -9.23
N SER A 86 14.94 -7.04 -8.95
CA SER A 86 16.37 -7.24 -8.83
C SER A 86 16.96 -8.09 -9.94
N ARG A 87 18.09 -7.63 -10.51
CA ARG A 87 18.89 -8.43 -11.42
C ARG A 87 19.41 -9.73 -10.79
N LEU A 88 19.59 -9.75 -9.48
CA LEU A 88 20.00 -10.94 -8.72
C LEU A 88 19.00 -12.10 -8.83
N TYR A 89 17.74 -11.78 -9.05
CA TYR A 89 16.65 -12.73 -9.18
C TYR A 89 16.06 -12.78 -10.59
N ALA A 90 16.74 -12.21 -11.60
CA ALA A 90 16.30 -12.26 -12.99
C ALA A 90 16.08 -13.71 -13.42
N GLY A 91 14.94 -13.99 -14.06
CA GLY A 91 14.56 -15.34 -14.50
C GLY A 91 14.01 -16.27 -13.39
N ARG A 92 13.94 -15.82 -12.14
CA ARG A 92 13.32 -16.61 -11.08
C ARG A 92 11.83 -16.74 -11.31
N ILE A 93 11.33 -17.98 -11.22
CA ILE A 93 9.89 -18.31 -11.25
C ILE A 93 9.45 -18.69 -9.84
N ALA A 94 8.28 -18.20 -9.43
CA ALA A 94 7.70 -18.53 -8.13
C ALA A 94 7.22 -19.99 -8.10
N ASP A 95 7.46 -20.68 -6.97
CA ASP A 95 7.04 -22.05 -6.71
C ASP A 95 5.79 -22.15 -5.81
N HIS A 96 5.25 -21.01 -5.40
CA HIS A 96 4.07 -20.89 -4.54
C HIS A 96 3.28 -19.64 -4.87
N THR A 97 2.05 -19.55 -4.34
CA THR A 97 1.21 -18.34 -4.43
C THR A 97 1.00 -17.76 -3.02
N SER A 98 1.16 -16.44 -2.89
CA SER A 98 0.89 -15.72 -1.64
C SER A 98 -0.55 -15.86 -1.20
N THR A 99 -0.79 -15.99 0.12
CA THR A 99 -2.14 -16.19 0.70
C THR A 99 -3.13 -15.12 0.25
N LEU A 100 -2.72 -13.85 0.20
CA LEU A 100 -3.57 -12.75 -0.29
C LEU A 100 -4.08 -13.03 -1.71
N VAL A 101 -3.20 -13.41 -2.63
CA VAL A 101 -3.55 -13.72 -4.02
C VAL A 101 -4.44 -14.96 -4.09
N THR A 102 -4.10 -16.03 -3.36
CA THR A 102 -4.89 -17.25 -3.30
C THR A 102 -6.34 -16.98 -2.85
N ARG A 103 -6.51 -16.15 -1.82
CA ARG A 103 -7.84 -15.78 -1.30
C ARG A 103 -8.62 -14.90 -2.28
N ALA A 104 -7.97 -13.95 -2.92
CA ALA A 104 -8.61 -13.12 -3.95
C ALA A 104 -9.10 -13.97 -5.13
N VAL A 105 -8.27 -14.91 -5.59
CA VAL A 105 -8.66 -15.88 -6.65
C VAL A 105 -9.81 -16.77 -6.21
N ALA A 106 -9.79 -17.28 -4.98
CA ALA A 106 -10.88 -18.08 -4.42
C ALA A 106 -12.20 -17.30 -4.31
N ALA A 107 -12.12 -15.96 -4.17
CA ALA A 107 -13.26 -15.06 -4.19
C ALA A 107 -13.73 -14.67 -5.62
N GLY A 108 -13.10 -15.20 -6.68
CA GLY A 108 -13.48 -14.99 -8.07
C GLY A 108 -12.67 -13.92 -8.81
N ALA A 109 -11.65 -13.28 -8.18
CA ALA A 109 -10.76 -12.35 -8.86
C ALA A 109 -9.83 -13.07 -9.87
N ILE A 110 -9.44 -12.35 -10.92
CA ILE A 110 -8.61 -12.87 -12.00
C ILE A 110 -7.28 -12.11 -12.07
N PRO A 111 -6.16 -12.69 -11.61
CA PRO A 111 -4.85 -12.11 -11.83
C PRO A 111 -4.56 -11.98 -13.33
N VAL A 112 -4.18 -10.77 -13.79
CA VAL A 112 -3.86 -10.51 -15.19
C VAL A 112 -2.37 -10.33 -15.45
N GLY A 113 -1.59 -10.04 -14.38
CA GLY A 113 -0.16 -9.84 -14.54
C GLY A 113 0.51 -9.36 -13.25
N VAL A 114 1.84 -9.22 -13.34
CA VAL A 114 2.72 -8.75 -12.26
C VAL A 114 3.05 -7.28 -12.46
N THR A 115 2.81 -6.45 -11.45
CA THR A 115 3.11 -5.02 -11.49
C THR A 115 4.50 -4.71 -10.94
N THR A 116 5.14 -3.66 -11.45
CA THR A 116 6.49 -3.22 -11.09
C THR A 116 6.63 -2.81 -9.63
N SER A 117 7.84 -2.96 -9.10
CA SER A 117 8.29 -2.38 -7.84
C SER A 117 9.77 -1.97 -7.93
N PRO A 118 10.26 -1.07 -7.07
CA PRO A 118 11.70 -0.88 -6.91
C PRO A 118 12.35 -2.14 -6.35
N GLU A 119 13.64 -2.27 -6.50
CA GLU A 119 14.40 -3.44 -6.07
C GLU A 119 14.14 -3.77 -4.59
N PHE A 120 13.70 -5.00 -4.30
CA PHE A 120 13.25 -5.50 -2.99
C PHE A 120 12.20 -4.61 -2.29
N GLY A 121 11.53 -3.72 -3.02
CA GLY A 121 10.55 -2.79 -2.46
C GLY A 121 11.16 -1.69 -1.57
N ARG A 122 12.41 -1.29 -1.78
CA ARG A 122 13.19 -0.44 -0.84
C ARG A 122 13.33 1.03 -1.27
N ALA A 123 12.42 1.54 -2.08
CA ALA A 123 12.30 2.96 -2.39
C ALA A 123 10.85 3.42 -2.33
N SER A 124 10.64 4.71 -2.13
CA SER A 124 9.32 5.37 -2.17
C SER A 124 8.97 5.95 -3.54
N PHE A 125 9.74 5.61 -4.55
CA PHE A 125 9.49 5.79 -5.98
C PHE A 125 9.71 4.44 -6.67
N THR A 126 9.21 4.28 -7.91
CA THR A 126 9.25 2.98 -8.58
C THR A 126 10.15 3.05 -9.79
N ALA A 127 11.41 2.75 -9.55
CA ALA A 127 12.45 2.49 -10.55
C ALA A 127 13.28 1.29 -10.09
N SER A 128 13.71 0.45 -11.00
CA SER A 128 14.60 -0.67 -10.69
C SER A 128 15.62 -0.90 -11.80
N PRO A 129 16.80 -1.45 -11.46
CA PRO A 129 17.81 -1.80 -12.45
C PRO A 129 17.34 -2.86 -13.47
N LEU A 130 16.34 -3.67 -13.10
CA LEU A 130 15.82 -4.74 -13.95
C LEU A 130 14.71 -4.26 -14.90
N HIS A 131 13.77 -3.44 -14.39
CA HIS A 131 12.53 -3.10 -15.13
C HIS A 131 12.47 -1.64 -15.58
N GLY A 132 13.44 -0.80 -15.20
CA GLY A 132 13.41 0.63 -15.51
C GLY A 132 12.45 1.41 -14.61
N VAL A 133 11.89 2.50 -15.14
CA VAL A 133 11.13 3.51 -14.40
C VAL A 133 9.65 3.35 -14.68
N THR A 134 8.83 3.31 -13.62
CA THR A 134 7.36 3.41 -13.71
C THR A 134 6.93 4.85 -13.57
N ARG A 135 5.97 5.29 -14.36
CA ARG A 135 5.54 6.68 -14.47
C ARG A 135 4.14 6.90 -13.91
N ASN A 136 3.90 8.10 -13.42
CA ASN A 136 2.60 8.50 -12.89
C ASN A 136 1.62 8.77 -14.04
N PRO A 137 0.41 8.15 -14.07
CA PRO A 137 -0.56 8.35 -15.13
C PRO A 137 -1.06 9.78 -15.30
N TRP A 138 -1.03 10.58 -14.21
CA TRP A 138 -1.44 11.98 -14.24
C TRP A 138 -0.39 12.91 -14.83
N ASN A 139 0.88 12.58 -14.64
CA ASN A 139 2.03 13.29 -15.20
C ASN A 139 3.23 12.32 -15.33
N PRO A 140 3.55 11.84 -16.55
CA PRO A 140 4.61 10.84 -16.75
C PRO A 140 6.03 11.28 -16.40
N ARG A 141 6.26 12.57 -16.11
CA ARG A 141 7.54 13.05 -15.56
C ARG A 141 7.68 12.75 -14.07
N LEU A 142 6.57 12.54 -13.37
CA LEU A 142 6.54 12.32 -11.93
C LEU A 142 6.47 10.83 -11.58
N THR A 143 6.92 10.51 -10.36
CA THR A 143 6.81 9.17 -9.81
C THR A 143 5.35 8.84 -9.44
N PRO A 144 4.89 7.58 -9.64
CA PRO A 144 3.63 7.10 -9.06
C PRO A 144 3.77 6.80 -7.55
N GLY A 145 4.94 7.12 -6.96
CA GLY A 145 5.30 6.68 -5.63
C GLY A 145 5.86 5.26 -5.58
N GLY A 146 6.07 4.75 -4.38
CA GLY A 146 6.64 3.42 -4.16
C GLY A 146 6.43 2.91 -2.72
N SER A 147 6.68 1.66 -2.56
CA SER A 147 7.18 0.65 -3.51
C SER A 147 6.10 -0.04 -4.33
N SER A 148 4.79 0.24 -4.13
CA SER A 148 3.70 -0.35 -4.93
C SER A 148 3.29 0.57 -6.10
N GLY A 149 4.27 1.25 -6.74
CA GLY A 149 3.98 2.26 -7.76
C GLY A 149 3.44 1.68 -9.06
N GLY A 150 3.91 0.51 -9.51
CA GLY A 150 3.32 -0.18 -10.65
C GLY A 150 1.85 -0.56 -10.41
N SER A 151 1.53 -1.04 -9.21
CA SER A 151 0.15 -1.31 -8.80
C SER A 151 -0.71 -0.05 -8.81
N ALA A 152 -0.18 1.07 -8.27
CA ALA A 152 -0.90 2.34 -8.28
C ALA A 152 -1.08 2.89 -9.69
N ALA A 153 -0.03 2.87 -10.52
CA ALA A 153 -0.12 3.32 -11.90
C ALA A 153 -1.15 2.51 -12.71
N ALA A 154 -1.15 1.17 -12.53
CA ALA A 154 -2.10 0.29 -13.20
C ALA A 154 -3.56 0.58 -12.81
N VAL A 155 -3.83 0.83 -11.52
CA VAL A 155 -5.19 1.17 -11.05
C VAL A 155 -5.60 2.58 -11.49
N ALA A 156 -4.73 3.57 -11.36
CA ALA A 156 -5.02 4.95 -11.72
C ALA A 156 -5.22 5.14 -13.23
N ALA A 157 -4.52 4.35 -14.05
CA ALA A 157 -4.70 4.33 -15.51
C ALA A 157 -5.91 3.48 -15.97
N GLY A 158 -6.68 2.89 -15.04
CA GLY A 158 -7.83 2.05 -15.39
C GLY A 158 -7.50 0.70 -16.00
N MET A 159 -6.25 0.25 -15.97
CA MET A 159 -5.83 -1.06 -16.49
C MET A 159 -6.46 -2.21 -15.69
N VAL A 160 -6.58 -2.05 -14.38
CA VAL A 160 -7.24 -3.00 -13.48
C VAL A 160 -7.98 -2.24 -12.38
N PRO A 161 -9.13 -2.74 -11.90
CA PRO A 161 -9.89 -2.07 -10.84
C PRO A 161 -9.23 -2.15 -9.46
N PHE A 162 -8.34 -3.11 -9.22
CA PHE A 162 -7.51 -3.15 -8.02
C PHE A 162 -6.19 -3.88 -8.28
N ALA A 163 -5.22 -3.62 -7.44
CA ALA A 163 -3.95 -4.36 -7.44
C ALA A 163 -3.46 -4.61 -6.01
N THR A 164 -2.71 -5.70 -5.83
CA THR A 164 -2.10 -5.99 -4.53
C THR A 164 -0.92 -5.06 -4.27
N GLY A 165 -0.61 -4.83 -3.00
CA GLY A 165 0.52 -4.02 -2.57
C GLY A 165 1.05 -4.42 -1.20
N THR A 166 2.22 -3.89 -0.86
CA THR A 166 2.82 -4.05 0.46
C THR A 166 3.09 -2.67 1.07
N ASP A 167 3.17 -2.58 2.38
CA ASP A 167 3.45 -1.33 3.10
C ASP A 167 4.40 -1.60 4.28
N GLY A 168 5.69 -1.38 4.07
CA GLY A 168 6.72 -1.49 5.11
C GLY A 168 7.05 -0.14 5.76
N ALA A 169 6.85 0.97 5.01
CA ALA A 169 7.10 2.34 5.46
C ALA A 169 6.17 3.36 4.80
N GLY A 170 5.04 2.93 4.23
CA GLY A 170 4.12 3.78 3.48
C GLY A 170 3.83 3.29 2.06
N SER A 171 4.30 2.11 1.68
CA SER A 171 4.30 1.66 0.27
C SER A 171 2.92 1.27 -0.31
N LEU A 172 1.82 1.37 0.45
CA LEU A 172 0.44 1.45 -0.05
C LEU A 172 -0.04 2.92 -0.07
N ARG A 173 0.24 3.65 1.01
CA ARG A 173 -0.27 5.00 1.26
C ARG A 173 0.37 6.06 0.38
N ILE A 174 1.69 5.99 0.18
CA ILE A 174 2.45 6.92 -0.67
C ILE A 174 2.01 6.82 -2.13
N PRO A 175 2.01 5.64 -2.78
CA PRO A 175 1.56 5.55 -4.16
C PRO A 175 0.06 5.83 -4.32
N ALA A 176 -0.77 5.52 -3.32
CA ALA A 176 -2.17 5.95 -3.33
C ALA A 176 -2.31 7.47 -3.34
N ALA A 177 -1.51 8.18 -2.51
CA ALA A 177 -1.52 9.64 -2.47
C ALA A 177 -1.14 10.25 -3.82
N TYR A 178 -0.04 9.81 -4.42
CA TYR A 178 0.47 10.38 -5.68
C TYR A 178 -0.36 10.00 -6.92
N CYS A 179 -1.13 8.91 -6.84
CA CYS A 179 -1.97 8.44 -7.95
C CYS A 179 -3.47 8.75 -7.75
N GLY A 180 -3.87 9.43 -6.66
CA GLY A 180 -5.28 9.77 -6.41
C GLY A 180 -6.15 8.54 -6.10
N LEU A 181 -5.61 7.58 -5.38
CA LEU A 181 -6.23 6.29 -5.05
C LEU A 181 -6.45 6.12 -3.56
N VAL A 182 -7.09 5.01 -3.21
CA VAL A 182 -7.19 4.50 -1.85
C VAL A 182 -6.13 3.44 -1.61
N GLY A 183 -5.28 3.66 -0.58
CA GLY A 183 -4.27 2.70 -0.15
C GLY A 183 -4.41 2.43 1.34
N PHE A 184 -4.83 1.23 1.70
CA PHE A 184 -5.10 0.86 3.09
C PHE A 184 -4.06 -0.13 3.63
N LYS A 185 -3.36 0.32 4.64
CA LYS A 185 -2.54 -0.49 5.53
C LYS A 185 -3.39 -0.89 6.75
N ALA A 186 -3.92 -2.09 6.74
CA ALA A 186 -4.68 -2.62 7.88
C ALA A 186 -3.82 -2.75 9.15
N THR A 187 -4.44 -3.01 10.28
CA THR A 187 -3.74 -3.45 11.49
C THR A 187 -2.81 -4.62 11.17
N TYR A 188 -1.61 -4.61 11.75
CA TYR A 188 -0.62 -5.67 11.55
C TYR A 188 -1.22 -7.06 11.84
N GLY A 189 -1.08 -7.97 10.86
CA GLY A 189 -1.60 -9.33 10.92
C GLY A 189 -3.04 -9.51 10.42
N VAL A 190 -3.81 -8.45 10.19
CA VAL A 190 -5.18 -8.55 9.65
C VAL A 190 -5.19 -9.11 8.23
N VAL A 191 -4.27 -8.68 7.37
CA VAL A 191 -4.00 -9.32 6.08
C VAL A 191 -2.82 -10.27 6.25
N PRO A 192 -3.01 -11.59 6.09
CA PRO A 192 -1.94 -12.55 6.31
C PRO A 192 -0.88 -12.48 5.21
N ARG A 193 0.36 -12.81 5.61
CA ARG A 193 1.56 -12.75 4.76
C ARG A 193 2.09 -14.12 4.34
N GLY A 194 1.31 -15.18 4.60
CA GLY A 194 1.69 -16.55 4.25
C GLY A 194 1.80 -16.80 2.75
N PRO A 195 2.21 -18.04 2.36
CA PRO A 195 2.70 -19.09 3.24
C PRO A 195 4.21 -18.99 3.56
N ARG A 196 4.96 -18.14 2.87
CA ARG A 196 6.43 -18.06 2.99
C ARG A 196 6.93 -16.62 3.11
N HIS A 197 6.31 -15.86 3.99
CA HIS A 197 6.84 -14.53 4.27
C HIS A 197 8.21 -14.67 4.95
N ARG A 198 9.22 -14.02 4.37
CA ARG A 198 10.56 -13.91 4.94
C ARG A 198 10.67 -12.52 5.55
N GLY A 199 11.03 -12.47 6.80
CA GLY A 199 11.28 -11.21 7.49
C GLY A 199 11.05 -11.38 8.98
N VAL A 200 11.90 -10.71 9.75
CA VAL A 200 11.84 -10.67 11.21
C VAL A 200 11.41 -9.29 11.72
N ALA A 201 11.38 -8.30 10.83
CA ALA A 201 11.12 -6.91 11.20
C ALA A 201 9.68 -6.66 11.70
N ASP A 202 8.73 -7.51 11.36
CA ASP A 202 7.32 -7.40 11.76
C ASP A 202 6.70 -6.01 11.49
N ASN A 203 7.17 -5.33 10.46
CA ASN A 203 6.69 -4.00 10.02
C ASN A 203 6.09 -4.00 8.61
N ASP A 204 6.24 -5.08 7.85
CA ASP A 204 5.65 -5.21 6.52
C ASP A 204 4.17 -5.62 6.62
N HIS A 205 3.31 -4.85 5.98
CA HIS A 205 1.87 -5.09 5.86
C HIS A 205 1.54 -5.42 4.40
N PHE A 206 0.60 -6.33 4.19
CA PHE A 206 0.03 -6.60 2.88
C PHE A 206 -1.31 -5.91 2.75
N GLY A 207 -1.70 -5.55 1.53
CA GLY A 207 -2.96 -4.88 1.27
C GLY A 207 -3.21 -4.69 -0.21
N VAL A 208 -4.11 -3.77 -0.52
CA VAL A 208 -4.54 -3.48 -1.89
C VAL A 208 -4.62 -1.98 -2.16
N LEU A 209 -4.53 -1.62 -3.43
CA LEU A 209 -4.80 -0.31 -4.00
C LEU A 209 -6.07 -0.39 -4.84
N THR A 210 -6.98 0.55 -4.65
CA THR A 210 -8.27 0.64 -5.36
C THR A 210 -8.63 2.09 -5.65
N ALA A 211 -9.61 2.32 -6.50
CA ALA A 211 -10.12 3.66 -6.78
C ALA A 211 -11.04 4.19 -5.66
N THR A 212 -11.70 3.31 -4.89
CA THR A 212 -12.68 3.70 -3.86
C THR A 212 -12.51 2.92 -2.57
N VAL A 213 -12.92 3.53 -1.45
CA VAL A 213 -12.93 2.88 -0.12
C VAL A 213 -13.86 1.67 -0.10
N ARG A 214 -14.99 1.73 -0.82
CA ARG A 214 -15.94 0.63 -0.94
C ARG A 214 -15.32 -0.60 -1.61
N ASP A 215 -14.53 -0.38 -2.66
CA ASP A 215 -13.79 -1.45 -3.33
C ASP A 215 -12.70 -2.04 -2.42
N THR A 216 -11.96 -1.17 -1.69
CA THR A 216 -10.99 -1.62 -0.67
C THR A 216 -11.65 -2.55 0.35
N ALA A 217 -12.76 -2.14 0.95
CA ALA A 217 -13.47 -2.91 1.97
C ALA A 217 -13.96 -4.26 1.42
N ARG A 218 -14.46 -4.31 0.16
CA ARG A 218 -14.89 -5.52 -0.51
C ARG A 218 -13.73 -6.52 -0.67
N VAL A 219 -12.57 -6.07 -1.17
CA VAL A 219 -11.41 -6.96 -1.32
C VAL A 219 -10.91 -7.44 0.03
N LEU A 220 -10.84 -6.56 1.03
CA LEU A 220 -10.38 -6.92 2.37
C LEU A 220 -11.27 -7.99 3.02
N ASP A 221 -12.60 -7.91 2.89
CA ASP A 221 -13.50 -8.96 3.39
C ASP A 221 -13.21 -10.35 2.78
N CYS A 222 -12.57 -10.39 1.60
CA CYS A 222 -12.19 -11.64 0.93
C CYS A 222 -10.82 -12.16 1.36
N VAL A 223 -9.87 -11.27 1.72
CA VAL A 223 -8.47 -11.66 1.87
C VAL A 223 -7.94 -11.63 3.31
N THR A 224 -8.70 -11.05 4.25
CA THR A 224 -8.30 -10.91 5.66
C THR A 224 -8.57 -12.15 6.51
N GLY A 225 -8.06 -12.14 7.74
CA GLY A 225 -8.31 -13.16 8.76
C GLY A 225 -7.20 -14.19 8.91
N LEU A 226 -7.41 -15.15 9.82
CA LEU A 226 -6.41 -16.12 10.22
C LEU A 226 -5.85 -16.96 9.06
N ASP A 227 -4.54 -17.13 9.06
CA ASP A 227 -3.79 -18.06 8.21
C ASP A 227 -2.86 -18.93 9.09
N PRO A 228 -3.03 -20.26 9.13
CA PRO A 228 -2.16 -21.12 9.92
C PRO A 228 -0.68 -21.05 9.53
N ALA A 229 -0.38 -20.61 8.31
CA ALA A 229 1.00 -20.44 7.84
C ALA A 229 1.62 -19.08 8.21
N ASP A 230 0.85 -18.15 8.77
CA ASP A 230 1.32 -16.86 9.28
C ASP A 230 1.03 -16.73 10.79
N ARG A 231 2.05 -16.93 11.63
CA ARG A 231 1.96 -16.81 13.09
C ARG A 231 1.49 -15.44 13.59
N ALA A 232 1.60 -14.40 12.75
CA ALA A 232 1.21 -13.05 13.11
C ALA A 232 -0.23 -12.72 12.66
N SER A 233 -0.89 -13.62 11.92
CA SER A 233 -2.25 -13.38 11.46
C SER A 233 -3.23 -13.31 12.63
N VAL A 234 -4.19 -12.38 12.52
CA VAL A 234 -5.23 -12.13 13.53
C VAL A 234 -6.62 -12.18 12.90
N PRO A 235 -7.68 -12.43 13.68
CA PRO A 235 -9.05 -12.30 13.20
C PRO A 235 -9.31 -10.90 12.67
N ALA A 236 -10.13 -10.78 11.64
CA ALA A 236 -10.51 -9.51 11.04
C ALA A 236 -12.01 -9.23 11.23
N PRO A 237 -12.41 -7.97 11.43
CA PRO A 237 -13.81 -7.57 11.39
C PRO A 237 -14.35 -7.61 9.95
N ARG A 238 -15.67 -7.54 9.78
CA ARG A 238 -16.31 -7.32 8.49
C ARG A 238 -16.11 -5.87 8.06
N MET A 239 -15.31 -5.64 7.02
CA MET A 239 -14.88 -4.32 6.60
C MET A 239 -16.00 -3.53 5.91
N GLN A 240 -16.77 -4.17 5.01
CA GLN A 240 -17.89 -3.52 4.32
C GLN A 240 -19.00 -3.10 5.29
N ALA A 241 -19.31 -3.92 6.28
CA ALA A 241 -20.34 -3.59 7.25
C ALA A 241 -19.99 -2.33 8.05
N ALA A 242 -18.73 -2.03 8.26
CA ALA A 242 -18.30 -0.85 9.01
C ALA A 242 -18.61 0.46 8.26
N LEU A 243 -18.64 0.46 6.93
CA LEU A 243 -18.85 1.68 6.13
C LEU A 243 -20.17 2.39 6.44
N ASP A 244 -21.23 1.62 6.71
CA ASP A 244 -22.59 2.15 6.94
C ASP A 244 -23.01 2.11 8.42
N GLN A 245 -22.25 1.39 9.28
CA GLN A 245 -22.66 1.15 10.67
C GLN A 245 -21.94 2.02 11.69
N VAL A 246 -20.81 2.63 11.33
CA VAL A 246 -20.01 3.45 12.25
C VAL A 246 -20.52 4.88 12.24
N ASP A 247 -21.00 5.35 13.39
CA ASP A 247 -21.37 6.77 13.59
C ASP A 247 -20.08 7.58 13.85
N LEU A 248 -19.82 8.57 13.01
CA LEU A 248 -18.65 9.43 13.11
C LEU A 248 -18.90 10.71 13.92
N ARG A 249 -20.14 10.99 14.31
CA ARG A 249 -20.48 12.20 15.06
C ARG A 249 -19.89 12.18 16.46
N GLY A 250 -19.29 13.29 16.84
CA GLY A 250 -18.69 13.46 18.16
C GLY A 250 -17.36 12.74 18.36
N LEU A 251 -16.84 12.01 17.36
CA LEU A 251 -15.49 11.43 17.42
C LEU A 251 -14.45 12.53 17.58
N ARG A 252 -13.48 12.28 18.43
CA ARG A 252 -12.33 13.17 18.69
C ARG A 252 -11.28 12.98 17.61
N VAL A 253 -11.04 13.99 16.81
CA VAL A 253 -10.15 13.93 15.64
C VAL A 253 -9.05 14.95 15.79
N ALA A 254 -7.80 14.49 15.82
CA ALA A 254 -6.62 15.35 15.72
C ALA A 254 -6.18 15.50 14.26
N PHE A 255 -5.77 16.70 13.85
CA PHE A 255 -5.07 16.92 12.60
C PHE A 255 -3.67 17.46 12.89
N LEU A 256 -2.67 16.80 12.36
CA LEU A 256 -1.26 17.17 12.49
C LEU A 256 -0.63 17.25 11.09
N PRO A 257 -0.18 18.44 10.65
CA PRO A 257 0.47 18.58 9.35
C PRO A 257 1.86 17.93 9.32
N THR A 258 2.46 17.72 10.49
CA THR A 258 3.79 17.12 10.67
C THR A 258 3.77 16.11 11.82
N LEU A 259 4.66 15.13 11.78
CA LEU A 259 4.93 14.20 12.88
C LEU A 259 6.41 14.28 13.27
N GLY A 260 6.70 14.31 14.58
CA GLY A 260 8.09 14.33 15.09
C GLY A 260 8.89 15.57 14.71
N GLY A 261 8.23 16.69 14.38
CA GLY A 261 8.90 17.95 14.04
C GLY A 261 9.51 17.98 12.62
N VAL A 262 9.28 16.96 11.81
CA VAL A 262 9.77 16.95 10.42
C VAL A 262 8.88 17.83 9.55
N PRO A 263 9.45 18.73 8.71
CA PRO A 263 8.68 19.66 7.90
C PRO A 263 7.79 18.94 6.86
N CYS A 264 6.75 19.62 6.42
CA CYS A 264 5.88 19.23 5.32
C CYS A 264 5.82 20.37 4.31
N ASP A 265 5.84 20.05 3.04
CA ASP A 265 5.62 21.03 1.97
C ASP A 265 4.34 21.84 2.24
N PRO A 266 4.38 23.18 2.19
CA PRO A 266 3.23 24.04 2.54
C PRO A 266 1.98 23.78 1.68
N GLU A 267 2.15 23.48 0.37
CA GLU A 267 1.03 23.17 -0.52
C GLU A 267 0.37 21.85 -0.12
N VAL A 268 1.17 20.80 0.15
CA VAL A 268 0.68 19.50 0.62
C VAL A 268 -0.04 19.63 1.95
N ALA A 269 0.53 20.36 2.91
CA ALA A 269 -0.07 20.60 4.22
C ALA A 269 -1.41 21.33 4.11
N ALA A 270 -1.49 22.37 3.28
CA ALA A 270 -2.71 23.15 3.06
C ALA A 270 -3.83 22.29 2.43
N VAL A 271 -3.51 21.47 1.43
CA VAL A 271 -4.48 20.57 0.78
C VAL A 271 -5.00 19.52 1.76
N ALA A 272 -4.11 18.92 2.56
CA ALA A 272 -4.51 17.94 3.57
C ALA A 272 -5.36 18.57 4.68
N GLU A 273 -5.03 19.79 5.14
CA GLU A 273 -5.84 20.49 6.15
C GLU A 273 -7.22 20.86 5.61
N ALA A 274 -7.32 21.33 4.38
CA ALA A 274 -8.61 21.61 3.75
C ALA A 274 -9.47 20.35 3.63
N ALA A 275 -8.88 19.20 3.30
CA ALA A 275 -9.58 17.91 3.28
C ALA A 275 -10.04 17.48 4.69
N ALA A 276 -9.20 17.66 5.71
CA ALA A 276 -9.56 17.39 7.10
C ALA A 276 -10.71 18.29 7.58
N GLN A 277 -10.72 19.57 7.21
CA GLN A 277 -11.82 20.49 7.53
C GLN A 277 -13.13 20.07 6.87
N ARG A 278 -13.10 19.65 5.58
CA ARG A 278 -14.29 19.11 4.90
C ARG A 278 -14.84 17.87 5.60
N PHE A 279 -13.95 16.95 5.97
CA PHE A 279 -14.30 15.74 6.70
C PHE A 279 -14.99 16.08 8.04
N LEU A 280 -14.41 16.96 8.86
CA LEU A 280 -14.97 17.37 10.15
C LEU A 280 -16.36 18.02 9.98
N ALA A 281 -16.51 18.90 9.00
CA ALA A 281 -17.78 19.56 8.72
C ALA A 281 -18.88 18.59 8.28
N ALA A 282 -18.54 17.58 7.47
CA ALA A 282 -19.50 16.60 6.95
C ALA A 282 -19.90 15.55 7.98
N THR A 283 -18.99 15.15 8.88
CA THR A 283 -19.24 14.07 9.83
C THR A 283 -19.74 14.53 11.19
N GLY A 284 -19.56 15.81 11.55
CA GLY A 284 -19.82 16.30 12.91
C GLY A 284 -18.82 15.78 13.94
N ALA A 285 -17.68 15.29 13.51
CA ALA A 285 -16.55 14.95 14.38
C ALA A 285 -15.95 16.21 15.02
N ILE A 286 -15.36 16.06 16.20
CA ILE A 286 -14.86 17.19 17.02
C ILE A 286 -13.33 17.25 16.87
N ARG A 287 -12.82 18.41 16.40
CA ARG A 287 -11.37 18.64 16.37
C ARG A 287 -10.81 18.75 17.79
N VAL A 288 -9.79 17.97 18.09
CA VAL A 288 -9.05 18.01 19.34
C VAL A 288 -7.58 18.33 19.10
N SER A 289 -6.92 18.93 20.09
CA SER A 289 -5.47 19.14 20.08
C SER A 289 -4.81 18.06 20.94
N VAL A 290 -3.93 17.28 20.33
CA VAL A 290 -3.20 16.21 21.00
C VAL A 290 -1.73 16.32 20.61
N GLU A 291 -0.84 16.30 21.58
CA GLU A 291 0.58 16.07 21.34
C GLU A 291 0.75 14.59 20.96
N PHE A 292 1.31 14.35 19.76
CA PHE A 292 1.50 12.99 19.27
C PHE A 292 2.95 12.57 19.50
N PRO A 293 3.17 11.52 20.29
CA PRO A 293 4.50 11.13 20.71
C PRO A 293 5.24 10.39 19.59
N ILE A 294 6.30 10.98 19.08
CA ILE A 294 7.27 10.29 18.20
C ILE A 294 8.60 10.26 18.96
N GLU A 295 9.09 9.06 19.21
CA GLU A 295 10.39 8.85 19.84
C GLU A 295 11.51 9.37 18.92
N PRO A 296 12.51 10.13 19.44
CA PRO A 296 13.58 10.70 18.60
C PRO A 296 14.41 9.64 17.86
N ASP A 297 14.56 8.45 18.45
CA ASP A 297 15.31 7.32 17.88
C ASP A 297 14.44 6.34 17.04
N CYS A 298 13.20 6.73 16.76
CA CYS A 298 12.23 5.92 15.98
C CYS A 298 12.78 5.54 14.60
N ALA A 299 13.37 6.49 13.87
CA ALA A 299 13.97 6.24 12.55
C ALA A 299 15.16 5.29 12.62
N ALA A 300 16.01 5.44 13.64
CA ALA A 300 17.15 4.54 13.87
C ALA A 300 16.66 3.11 14.19
N ALA A 301 15.66 2.99 15.07
CA ALA A 301 15.05 1.70 15.39
C ALA A 301 14.43 1.03 14.17
N PHE A 302 13.71 1.79 13.33
CA PHE A 302 13.14 1.28 12.08
C PHE A 302 14.24 0.72 11.15
N ARG A 303 15.34 1.46 10.97
CA ARG A 303 16.48 1.04 10.14
C ARG A 303 17.10 -0.25 10.67
N VAL A 304 17.39 -0.31 11.96
CA VAL A 304 18.00 -1.50 12.62
C VAL A 304 17.10 -2.72 12.48
N LEU A 305 15.78 -2.58 12.63
CA LEU A 305 14.83 -3.69 12.48
C LEU A 305 14.67 -4.15 11.03
N SER A 306 14.74 -3.24 10.04
CA SER A 306 14.46 -3.55 8.64
C SER A 306 15.69 -4.02 7.84
N ALA A 307 16.89 -3.59 8.22
CA ALA A 307 18.10 -3.84 7.46
C ALA A 307 18.47 -5.34 7.35
N PRO A 308 18.35 -6.18 8.41
CA PRO A 308 18.67 -7.60 8.33
C PRO A 308 17.84 -8.37 7.31
N ASP A 309 16.57 -8.00 7.10
CA ASP A 309 15.69 -8.68 6.15
C ASP A 309 16.13 -8.44 4.70
N VAL A 310 16.58 -7.22 4.40
CA VAL A 310 17.13 -6.86 3.08
C VAL A 310 18.44 -7.59 2.83
N TYR A 311 19.34 -7.57 3.82
CA TYR A 311 20.61 -8.30 3.74
C TYR A 311 20.37 -9.79 3.48
N ALA A 312 19.47 -10.41 4.21
CA ALA A 312 19.12 -11.82 4.04
C ALA A 312 18.51 -12.10 2.66
N ALA A 313 17.71 -11.18 2.12
CA ALA A 313 17.16 -11.31 0.77
C ALA A 313 18.26 -11.26 -0.29
N VAL A 314 19.22 -10.33 -0.19
CA VAL A 314 20.36 -10.22 -1.10
C VAL A 314 21.28 -11.46 -0.96
N ALA A 315 21.58 -11.90 0.27
CA ALA A 315 22.40 -13.10 0.53
C ALA A 315 21.78 -14.38 -0.07
N ALA A 316 20.45 -14.50 0.00
CA ALA A 316 19.74 -15.67 -0.55
C ALA A 316 19.80 -15.79 -2.08
N ALA A 317 20.23 -14.74 -2.79
CA ALA A 317 20.50 -14.82 -4.23
C ALA A 317 21.76 -15.64 -4.56
N GLY A 318 22.65 -15.87 -3.57
CA GLY A 318 23.84 -16.71 -3.76
C GLY A 318 24.94 -16.12 -4.64
N ALA A 319 24.91 -14.80 -4.87
CA ALA A 319 25.82 -14.11 -5.78
C ALA A 319 27.16 -13.67 -5.14
N GLY A 320 27.46 -14.13 -3.91
CA GLY A 320 28.65 -13.75 -3.14
C GLY A 320 28.33 -12.99 -1.86
N ASP A 321 29.30 -12.21 -1.33
CA ASP A 321 29.05 -11.35 -0.17
C ASP A 321 28.05 -10.25 -0.55
N PRO A 322 26.95 -10.06 0.19
CA PRO A 322 25.94 -9.02 -0.11
C PRO A 322 26.52 -7.60 -0.23
N GLY A 323 27.64 -7.33 0.43
CA GLY A 323 28.35 -6.05 0.34
C GLY A 323 29.05 -5.81 -1.00
N ASP A 324 29.37 -6.84 -1.74
CA ASP A 324 30.10 -6.78 -3.00
C ASP A 324 29.18 -6.93 -4.23
N VAL A 325 27.92 -7.26 -4.03
CA VAL A 325 26.95 -7.49 -5.11
C VAL A 325 26.41 -6.16 -5.62
N GLU A 326 26.25 -6.02 -6.94
CA GLU A 326 25.62 -4.84 -7.54
C GLU A 326 24.12 -4.82 -7.23
N VAL A 327 23.68 -3.81 -6.49
CA VAL A 327 22.28 -3.53 -6.16
C VAL A 327 22.02 -2.03 -6.25
N ASP A 328 20.75 -1.64 -6.32
CA ASP A 328 20.34 -0.24 -6.30
C ASP A 328 20.82 0.48 -5.03
N ALA A 329 21.09 1.79 -5.13
CA ALA A 329 21.56 2.61 -4.01
C ALA A 329 20.62 2.56 -2.80
N SER A 330 19.32 2.42 -3.03
CA SER A 330 18.31 2.27 -1.96
C SER A 330 18.50 0.97 -1.18
N VAL A 331 18.83 -0.13 -1.88
CA VAL A 331 19.11 -1.44 -1.28
C VAL A 331 20.48 -1.45 -0.60
N ARG A 332 21.48 -0.83 -1.23
CA ARG A 332 22.84 -0.73 -0.70
C ARG A 332 22.86 -0.17 0.72
N ARG A 333 22.13 0.90 0.97
CA ARG A 333 22.01 1.50 2.31
C ARG A 333 21.55 0.51 3.39
N TYR A 334 20.61 -0.38 3.06
CA TYR A 334 20.15 -1.42 3.98
C TYR A 334 21.18 -2.50 4.19
N VAL A 335 21.87 -2.93 3.13
CA VAL A 335 22.93 -3.95 3.20
C VAL A 335 24.10 -3.46 4.07
N GLU A 336 24.52 -2.21 3.89
CA GLU A 336 25.57 -1.59 4.70
C GLU A 336 25.13 -1.47 6.17
N ALA A 337 23.92 -0.94 6.41
CA ALA A 337 23.40 -0.83 7.77
C ALA A 337 23.29 -2.20 8.48
N ALA A 338 22.91 -3.26 7.76
CA ALA A 338 22.77 -4.59 8.34
C ALA A 338 24.11 -5.18 8.84
N ARG A 339 25.23 -4.82 8.22
CA ARG A 339 26.56 -5.27 8.65
C ARG A 339 26.95 -4.73 10.03
N GLU A 340 26.39 -3.59 10.42
CA GLU A 340 26.66 -2.94 11.70
C GLU A 340 25.65 -3.35 12.79
N VAL A 341 24.57 -4.08 12.43
CA VAL A 341 23.55 -4.50 13.39
C VAL A 341 24.06 -5.61 14.28
N THR A 342 24.09 -5.33 15.59
CA THR A 342 24.43 -6.30 16.62
C THR A 342 23.18 -6.78 17.38
N ALA A 343 23.27 -7.89 18.08
CA ALA A 343 22.17 -8.37 18.92
C ALA A 343 21.73 -7.34 19.99
N PRO A 344 22.63 -6.63 20.69
CA PRO A 344 22.23 -5.54 21.58
C PRO A 344 21.50 -4.40 20.84
N ALA A 345 21.93 -4.01 19.64
CA ALA A 345 21.25 -2.97 18.85
C ALA A 345 19.83 -3.40 18.45
N LEU A 346 19.62 -4.69 18.08
CA LEU A 346 18.29 -5.24 17.80
C LEU A 346 17.39 -5.18 19.04
N LEU A 347 17.90 -5.56 20.22
CA LEU A 347 17.14 -5.50 21.48
C LEU A 347 16.73 -4.07 21.79
N GLN A 348 17.65 -3.10 21.68
CA GLN A 348 17.39 -1.69 21.91
C GLN A 348 16.34 -1.16 20.91
N ALA A 349 16.41 -1.55 19.65
CA ALA A 349 15.40 -1.16 18.64
C ALA A 349 14.01 -1.72 18.97
N HIS A 350 13.92 -2.96 19.47
CA HIS A 350 12.66 -3.53 19.95
C HIS A 350 12.14 -2.80 21.21
N GLU A 351 13.00 -2.37 22.12
CA GLU A 351 12.61 -1.57 23.29
C GLU A 351 12.07 -0.18 22.86
N THR A 352 12.75 0.50 21.92
CA THR A 352 12.24 1.74 21.32
C THR A 352 10.87 1.53 20.68
N ARG A 353 10.70 0.46 19.89
CA ARG A 353 9.41 0.12 19.33
C ARG A 353 8.34 -0.11 20.40
N ALA A 354 8.67 -0.81 21.49
CA ALA A 354 7.73 -1.05 22.58
C ALA A 354 7.30 0.25 23.29
N ARG A 355 8.25 1.17 23.54
CA ARG A 355 7.93 2.51 24.09
C ARG A 355 7.01 3.28 23.13
N LEU A 356 7.31 3.29 21.83
CA LEU A 356 6.49 3.97 20.82
C LEU A 356 5.07 3.37 20.75
N VAL A 357 4.93 2.04 20.80
CA VAL A 357 3.61 1.37 20.86
C VAL A 357 2.79 1.85 22.06
N ALA A 358 3.41 1.89 23.25
CA ALA A 358 2.74 2.33 24.47
C ALA A 358 2.36 3.82 24.42
N ALA A 359 3.26 4.66 23.93
CA ALA A 359 3.05 6.09 23.82
C ALA A 359 1.93 6.45 22.84
N ILE A 360 1.90 5.81 21.66
CA ILE A 360 0.84 6.00 20.66
C ILE A 360 -0.49 5.45 21.18
N ALA A 361 -0.51 4.31 21.87
CA ALA A 361 -1.73 3.79 22.49
C ALA A 361 -2.32 4.81 23.49
N GLY A 362 -1.48 5.41 24.34
CA GLY A 362 -1.90 6.47 25.26
C GLY A 362 -2.39 7.75 24.55
N ALA A 363 -1.86 8.08 23.36
CA ALA A 363 -2.39 9.18 22.56
C ALA A 363 -3.82 8.89 22.05
N PHE A 364 -4.10 7.66 21.64
CA PHE A 364 -5.43 7.24 21.20
C PHE A 364 -6.48 7.11 22.33
N GLU A 365 -6.09 7.22 23.61
CA GLU A 365 -7.05 7.42 24.70
C GLU A 365 -7.69 8.84 24.68
N ARG A 366 -7.00 9.81 24.07
CA ARG A 366 -7.41 11.20 23.97
C ARG A 366 -8.02 11.61 22.63
N MET A 367 -7.91 10.75 21.60
CA MET A 367 -8.47 10.93 20.28
C MET A 367 -8.93 9.58 19.73
N ASP A 368 -9.84 9.60 18.77
CA ASP A 368 -10.33 8.42 18.08
C ASP A 368 -9.68 8.23 16.72
N LEU A 369 -9.36 9.34 16.04
CA LEU A 369 -8.64 9.37 14.75
C LEU A 369 -7.55 10.44 14.74
N LEU A 370 -6.46 10.12 14.06
CA LEU A 370 -5.42 11.07 13.68
C LEU A 370 -5.47 11.27 12.17
N LEU A 371 -5.49 12.52 11.73
CA LEU A 371 -5.38 12.93 10.33
C LEU A 371 -4.02 13.59 10.10
N THR A 372 -3.37 13.26 8.98
CA THR A 372 -2.12 13.88 8.52
C THR A 372 -2.11 13.97 7.00
N PRO A 373 -1.22 14.75 6.37
CA PRO A 373 -0.85 14.49 4.99
C PRO A 373 -0.41 13.02 4.83
N ALA A 374 -0.70 12.38 3.70
CA ALA A 374 -0.24 11.01 3.43
C ALA A 374 1.24 10.97 3.00
N THR A 375 1.75 12.10 2.50
CA THR A 375 3.15 12.34 2.13
C THR A 375 3.55 13.74 2.58
N GLN A 376 4.84 13.96 2.80
CA GLN A 376 5.37 15.27 3.24
C GLN A 376 5.78 16.15 2.08
N VAL A 377 5.90 15.58 0.88
CA VAL A 377 6.26 16.25 -0.36
C VAL A 377 5.27 15.87 -1.45
N PRO A 378 5.05 16.73 -2.47
CA PRO A 378 4.32 16.33 -3.66
C PRO A 378 5.07 15.24 -4.43
N ALA A 379 4.43 14.65 -5.45
CA ALA A 379 5.12 13.72 -6.35
C ALA A 379 6.30 14.44 -7.01
N PHE A 380 7.42 13.74 -7.07
CA PHE A 380 8.70 14.23 -7.59
C PHE A 380 9.10 13.47 -8.86
N GLU A 381 10.28 13.76 -9.43
CA GLU A 381 10.76 13.13 -10.68
C GLU A 381 10.70 11.59 -10.60
N ALA A 382 10.26 10.96 -11.71
CA ALA A 382 9.99 9.52 -11.76
C ALA A 382 11.23 8.66 -11.49
N GLU A 383 12.39 9.13 -11.92
CA GLU A 383 13.69 8.48 -11.73
C GLU A 383 14.21 8.60 -10.29
N GLY A 384 13.60 9.45 -9.45
CA GLY A 384 14.12 9.83 -8.14
C GLY A 384 15.35 10.76 -8.25
N PRO A 385 16.16 10.89 -7.21
CA PRO A 385 15.92 10.36 -5.86
C PRO A 385 14.79 11.09 -5.13
N MET A 386 14.46 10.60 -3.92
CA MET A 386 13.58 11.37 -3.02
C MET A 386 14.20 12.73 -2.70
N PRO A 387 13.35 13.77 -2.52
CA PRO A 387 13.79 15.07 -2.03
C PRO A 387 14.54 14.95 -0.70
N THR A 388 15.64 15.66 -0.58
CA THR A 388 16.49 15.79 0.64
C THR A 388 16.30 17.13 1.34
N GLU A 389 15.38 17.96 0.82
CA GLU A 389 14.99 19.24 1.41
C GLU A 389 13.47 19.36 1.36
N ILE A 390 12.86 19.82 2.44
CA ILE A 390 11.42 20.10 2.56
C ILE A 390 11.26 21.45 3.25
N ASP A 391 10.58 22.40 2.58
CA ASP A 391 10.33 23.75 3.11
C ASP A 391 11.60 24.44 3.64
N GLY A 392 12.71 24.33 2.87
CA GLY A 392 14.01 24.93 3.24
C GLY A 392 14.78 24.19 4.33
N HIS A 393 14.34 23.02 4.76
CA HIS A 393 15.00 22.20 5.78
C HIS A 393 15.58 20.93 5.16
N GLU A 394 16.82 20.64 5.43
CA GLU A 394 17.43 19.36 5.06
C GLU A 394 16.75 18.21 5.80
N VAL A 395 16.43 17.14 5.07
CA VAL A 395 15.87 15.91 5.61
C VAL A 395 16.64 14.70 5.08
N ASP A 396 16.79 13.70 5.92
CA ASP A 396 17.26 12.40 5.47
C ASP A 396 16.10 11.58 4.84
N HIS A 397 16.44 10.43 4.31
CA HIS A 397 15.46 9.51 3.72
C HIS A 397 14.27 9.19 4.66
N TRP A 398 14.53 9.07 5.96
CA TRP A 398 13.50 8.71 6.95
C TRP A 398 12.68 9.93 7.35
N GLY A 399 13.29 11.12 7.36
CA GLY A 399 12.58 12.37 7.55
C GLY A 399 11.49 12.57 6.49
N ALA A 400 11.80 12.30 5.24
CA ALA A 400 10.81 12.38 4.15
C ALA A 400 9.69 11.31 4.20
N LEU A 401 9.75 10.36 5.15
CA LEU A 401 8.74 9.31 5.38
C LEU A 401 8.14 9.36 6.80
N ALA A 402 8.41 10.42 7.57
CA ALA A 402 8.07 10.49 8.98
C ALA A 402 6.56 10.41 9.27
N VAL A 403 5.70 10.73 8.31
CA VAL A 403 4.25 10.62 8.47
C VAL A 403 3.71 9.19 8.27
N THR A 404 4.53 8.25 7.78
CA THR A 404 4.04 6.90 7.43
C THR A 404 4.67 5.77 8.24
N TYR A 405 6.02 5.67 8.31
CA TYR A 405 6.69 4.51 8.90
C TYR A 405 6.42 4.30 10.40
N PRO A 406 6.12 5.31 11.24
CA PRO A 406 5.82 5.05 12.65
C PRO A 406 4.64 4.09 12.83
N PHE A 407 3.64 4.16 11.95
CA PHE A 407 2.46 3.27 11.98
C PHE A 407 2.76 1.86 11.44
N ASN A 408 3.90 1.64 10.81
CA ASN A 408 4.41 0.30 10.50
C ASN A 408 5.08 -0.32 11.72
N LEU A 409 5.88 0.45 12.47
CA LEU A 409 6.51 -0.02 13.71
C LEU A 409 5.48 -0.42 14.77
N THR A 410 4.39 0.31 14.85
CA THR A 410 3.40 0.18 15.92
C THR A 410 2.15 -0.59 15.52
N GLY A 411 1.97 -0.85 14.21
CA GLY A 411 0.95 -1.75 13.67
C GLY A 411 -0.46 -1.19 13.65
N GLN A 412 -0.67 0.14 13.75
CA GLN A 412 -1.99 0.77 13.60
C GLN A 412 -2.53 0.63 12.17
N PRO A 413 -3.87 0.57 11.97
CA PRO A 413 -4.48 0.76 10.67
C PRO A 413 -4.29 2.21 10.22
N ALA A 414 -3.93 2.40 8.95
CA ALA A 414 -3.76 3.70 8.32
C ALA A 414 -4.15 3.65 6.85
N ILE A 415 -4.90 4.62 6.38
CA ILE A 415 -5.38 4.71 5.01
C ILE A 415 -5.00 6.07 4.40
N SER A 416 -4.61 6.06 3.13
CA SER A 416 -4.55 7.27 2.30
C SER A 416 -5.78 7.33 1.41
N VAL A 417 -6.45 8.48 1.39
CA VAL A 417 -7.54 8.79 0.46
C VAL A 417 -7.22 10.08 -0.31
N PRO A 418 -7.74 10.28 -1.52
CA PRO A 418 -7.51 11.49 -2.29
C PRO A 418 -7.93 12.74 -1.50
N ALA A 419 -7.08 13.76 -1.43
CA ALA A 419 -7.33 15.03 -0.73
C ALA A 419 -7.46 16.23 -1.67
N GLY A 420 -6.78 16.21 -2.80
CA GLY A 420 -6.67 17.28 -3.78
C GLY A 420 -5.41 17.14 -4.62
N TRP A 421 -4.84 18.25 -5.07
CA TRP A 421 -3.67 18.30 -5.94
C TRP A 421 -2.60 19.21 -5.34
N ALA A 422 -1.33 18.80 -5.47
CA ALA A 422 -0.15 19.57 -5.11
C ALA A 422 1.00 19.19 -6.04
N GLY A 423 1.82 20.17 -6.47
CA GLY A 423 2.97 19.91 -7.33
C GLY A 423 2.64 19.28 -8.70
N GLY A 424 1.42 19.45 -9.22
CA GLY A 424 0.98 18.93 -10.52
C GLY A 424 0.57 17.45 -10.51
N ALA A 425 0.37 16.84 -9.34
CA ALA A 425 -0.17 15.49 -9.16
C ALA A 425 -1.16 15.44 -7.98
N PRO A 426 -1.96 14.37 -7.84
CA PRO A 426 -2.79 14.17 -6.66
C PRO A 426 -1.95 14.13 -5.38
N CYS A 427 -2.57 14.51 -4.26
CA CYS A 427 -2.04 14.24 -2.92
C CYS A 427 -3.13 13.65 -2.01
N GLY A 428 -2.72 13.01 -0.90
CA GLY A 428 -3.58 12.24 -0.04
C GLY A 428 -3.73 12.80 1.37
N LEU A 429 -4.92 12.58 1.97
CA LEU A 429 -5.14 12.66 3.40
C LEU A 429 -4.93 11.27 4.00
N GLN A 430 -4.07 11.17 5.00
CA GLN A 430 -3.91 9.94 5.79
C GLN A 430 -4.84 9.99 7.00
N ILE A 431 -5.55 8.89 7.24
CA ILE A 431 -6.41 8.67 8.42
C ILE A 431 -5.87 7.47 9.16
N VAL A 432 -5.55 7.66 10.45
CA VAL A 432 -4.97 6.63 11.31
C VAL A 432 -5.89 6.40 12.51
N GLY A 433 -6.10 5.14 12.89
CA GLY A 433 -6.84 4.75 14.08
C GLY A 433 -6.00 3.98 15.11
N ALA A 434 -6.55 3.72 16.27
CA ALA A 434 -5.97 2.79 17.22
C ALA A 434 -5.81 1.39 16.59
N ARG A 435 -4.93 0.57 17.12
CA ARG A 435 -4.80 -0.83 16.67
C ARG A 435 -6.16 -1.54 16.77
N HIS A 436 -6.49 -2.30 15.72
CA HIS A 436 -7.77 -3.01 15.55
C HIS A 436 -8.99 -2.11 15.32
N ALA A 437 -8.79 -0.81 15.08
CA ALA A 437 -9.86 0.12 14.66
C ALA A 437 -10.04 0.17 13.13
N ASP A 438 -9.74 -0.91 12.41
CA ASP A 438 -9.76 -0.98 10.94
C ASP A 438 -11.11 -0.54 10.36
N GLY A 439 -12.22 -0.99 10.96
CA GLY A 439 -13.58 -0.60 10.56
C GLY A 439 -13.84 0.90 10.73
N LEU A 440 -13.38 1.50 11.84
CA LEU A 440 -13.51 2.95 12.08
C LEU A 440 -12.71 3.75 11.05
N VAL A 441 -11.48 3.32 10.75
CA VAL A 441 -10.62 3.98 9.76
C VAL A 441 -11.23 3.91 8.37
N LEU A 442 -11.80 2.76 7.97
CA LEU A 442 -12.50 2.61 6.69
C LEU A 442 -13.77 3.47 6.62
N ALA A 443 -14.58 3.51 7.66
CA ALA A 443 -15.78 4.36 7.71
C ALA A 443 -15.43 5.85 7.60
N ALA A 444 -14.41 6.30 8.33
CA ALA A 444 -13.91 7.67 8.24
C ALA A 444 -13.34 7.99 6.84
N ALA A 445 -12.61 7.06 6.26
CA ALA A 445 -12.09 7.19 4.90
C ALA A 445 -13.21 7.28 3.86
N HIS A 446 -14.27 6.48 4.01
CA HIS A 446 -15.43 6.53 3.12
C HIS A 446 -16.13 7.90 3.20
N ALA A 447 -16.34 8.43 4.40
CA ALA A 447 -16.88 9.77 4.57
C ALA A 447 -15.97 10.86 3.96
N ALA A 448 -14.65 10.77 4.15
CA ALA A 448 -13.71 11.71 3.57
C ALA A 448 -13.71 11.66 2.03
N GLU A 449 -13.79 10.47 1.43
CA GLU A 449 -13.88 10.26 -0.01
C GLU A 449 -15.13 10.95 -0.60
N GLN A 450 -16.30 10.81 0.04
CA GLN A 450 -17.55 11.43 -0.40
C GLN A 450 -17.47 12.95 -0.41
N THR A 451 -16.77 13.57 0.54
CA THR A 451 -16.61 15.03 0.62
C THR A 451 -15.63 15.58 -0.41
N ASN A 452 -14.70 14.77 -0.90
CA ASN A 452 -13.70 15.20 -1.87
C ASN A 452 -14.18 15.05 -3.32
N GLN A 453 -15.07 14.09 -3.61
CA GLN A 453 -15.63 13.87 -4.95
C GLN A 453 -16.57 15.00 -5.40
N THR A 454 -17.19 15.72 -4.46
CA THR A 454 -18.11 16.82 -4.77
C THR A 454 -17.43 18.11 -5.26
N ASN A 455 -16.12 18.24 -5.12
CA ASN A 455 -15.36 19.47 -5.44
C ASN A 455 -14.34 19.33 -6.58
N GLY A 456 -14.30 18.19 -7.27
CA GLY A 456 -13.26 17.87 -8.25
C GLY A 456 -13.80 17.28 -9.56
N ARG A 457 -14.75 17.98 -10.23
CA ARG A 457 -15.06 17.79 -11.66
C ARG A 457 -15.13 19.13 -12.36
#